data_617928ce5e9c92b3b90644c954d05c55
#
_entry.id   617928ce5e9c92b3b90644c954d05c55
#
_cell.length_a   1.000
_cell.length_b   1.000
_cell.length_c   1.000
_cell.angle_alpha   90.00
_cell.angle_beta   90.00
_cell.angle_gamma   90.00
#
_symmetry.space_group_name_H-M   'P 1'
#
loop_
_entity.id
_entity.type
_entity.pdbx_description
1 polymer ?
#
loop_
_entity_poly.entity_id
_entity_poly.type
_entity_poly.pdbx_seq_one_letter_code
_entity_poly.pdbx_strand_id
1 'polypeptide(L)'
;MKPYNKNLKQASRDLRNNMTDVEKLLWSRLRNKQILGLQFYRQKLLLNYIVDFYCPSANLVIECDGGQHYTDESLEADRIRDEALDQTRLKVMRFDNGKVMGRIDDVVEVIYQFIQQESPLNPPFVKVDFPRI
;
A
#
# COMPACT_ATOMS: atom_id res chain seq x y z
N MET A 1 9.35 -4.29 18.25
CA MET A 1 9.46 -4.78 16.88
C MET A 1 10.66 -5.66 16.71
N LYS A 2 10.51 -6.75 15.98
CA LYS A 2 11.59 -7.71 15.80
C LYS A 2 12.59 -7.22 14.77
N PRO A 3 13.87 -7.57 14.94
CA PRO A 3 14.85 -7.25 13.90
C PRO A 3 14.54 -8.01 12.61
N TYR A 4 15.05 -7.49 11.52
CA TYR A 4 14.94 -8.11 10.22
C TYR A 4 15.48 -9.54 10.27
N ASN A 5 14.81 -10.47 9.59
CA ASN A 5 15.31 -11.84 9.49
C ASN A 5 14.98 -12.44 8.12
N LYS A 6 15.67 -13.54 7.81
CA LYS A 6 15.56 -14.20 6.51
C LYS A 6 14.18 -14.81 6.29
N ASN A 7 13.51 -15.23 7.37
CA ASN A 7 12.21 -15.87 7.24
C ASN A 7 11.17 -14.91 6.71
N LEU A 8 11.21 -13.65 7.15
CA LEU A 8 10.29 -12.64 6.65
C LEU A 8 10.56 -12.30 5.19
N LYS A 9 11.83 -12.28 4.80
CA LYS A 9 12.17 -12.01 3.41
C LYS A 9 11.68 -13.15 2.51
N GLN A 10 11.84 -14.40 2.96
CA GLN A 10 11.35 -15.54 2.20
C GLN A 10 9.82 -15.54 2.15
N ALA A 11 9.17 -15.23 3.26
CA ALA A 11 7.71 -15.13 3.29
C ALA A 11 7.20 -14.09 2.30
N SER A 12 7.89 -12.97 2.20
CA SER A 12 7.53 -11.91 1.23
C SER A 12 7.62 -12.44 -0.20
N ARG A 13 8.67 -13.19 -0.52
CA ARG A 13 8.81 -13.80 -1.84
C ARG A 13 7.70 -14.80 -2.14
N ASP A 14 7.37 -15.62 -1.15
CA ASP A 14 6.32 -16.63 -1.31
C ASP A 14 4.98 -15.96 -1.58
N LEU A 15 4.70 -14.87 -0.88
CA LEU A 15 3.45 -14.13 -1.09
C LEU A 15 3.40 -13.48 -2.48
N ARG A 16 4.53 -12.98 -2.98
CA ARG A 16 4.57 -12.44 -4.35
C ARG A 16 4.25 -13.51 -5.38
N ASN A 17 4.66 -14.75 -5.12
CA ASN A 17 4.40 -15.85 -6.05
C ASN A 17 3.00 -16.43 -5.89
N ASN A 18 2.29 -16.09 -4.83
CA ASN A 18 0.98 -16.65 -4.52
C ASN A 18 -0.04 -15.57 -4.18
N MET A 19 -0.06 -14.51 -4.98
CA MET A 19 -0.99 -13.41 -4.77
C MET A 19 -2.44 -13.85 -4.99
N THR A 20 -3.33 -13.29 -4.18
CA THR A 20 -4.77 -13.51 -4.36
C THR A 20 -5.25 -12.81 -5.63
N ASP A 21 -6.46 -13.17 -6.09
CA ASP A 21 -7.04 -12.53 -7.28
C ASP A 21 -7.23 -11.03 -7.07
N VAL A 22 -7.63 -10.62 -5.86
CA VAL A 22 -7.78 -9.21 -5.51
C VAL A 22 -6.45 -8.49 -5.63
N GLU A 23 -5.40 -9.07 -5.07
CA GLU A 23 -4.07 -8.48 -5.13
C GLU A 23 -3.56 -8.40 -6.56
N LYS A 24 -3.80 -9.45 -7.36
CA LYS A 24 -3.39 -9.44 -8.76
C LYS A 24 -4.09 -8.33 -9.54
N LEU A 25 -5.37 -8.14 -9.29
CA LEU A 25 -6.12 -7.11 -9.99
C LEU A 25 -5.59 -5.72 -9.65
N LEU A 26 -5.42 -5.44 -8.36
CA LEU A 26 -4.90 -4.13 -7.97
C LEU A 26 -3.47 -3.93 -8.47
N TRP A 27 -2.64 -4.97 -8.37
CA TRP A 27 -1.27 -4.89 -8.87
C TRP A 27 -1.23 -4.56 -10.36
N SER A 28 -2.14 -5.10 -11.15
CA SER A 28 -2.19 -4.81 -12.58
C SER A 28 -2.37 -3.31 -12.87
N ARG A 29 -2.95 -2.58 -11.95
CA ARG A 29 -3.18 -1.16 -12.09
C ARG A 29 -2.10 -0.30 -11.45
N LEU A 30 -1.30 -0.87 -10.54
CA LEU A 30 -0.23 -0.15 -9.85
C LEU A 30 1.13 -0.31 -10.51
N ARG A 31 1.38 -1.44 -11.13
CA ARG A 31 2.68 -1.76 -11.74
C ARG A 31 2.95 -0.88 -12.94
N ASN A 32 4.20 -0.89 -13.37
CA ASN A 32 4.64 -0.20 -14.59
C ASN A 32 4.48 1.33 -14.51
N LYS A 33 4.51 1.87 -13.30
CA LYS A 33 4.48 3.33 -13.10
C LYS A 33 3.26 4.00 -13.73
N GLN A 34 2.13 3.32 -13.74
CA GLN A 34 0.91 3.84 -14.35
C GLN A 34 0.31 5.01 -13.59
N ILE A 35 0.49 5.06 -12.28
CA ILE A 35 -0.06 6.14 -11.47
C ILE A 35 1.02 7.20 -11.30
N LEU A 36 0.85 8.31 -11.98
CA LEU A 36 1.72 9.48 -11.87
C LEU A 36 3.21 9.17 -12.06
N GLY A 37 3.52 8.10 -12.76
CA GLY A 37 4.90 7.71 -13.02
C GLY A 37 5.63 7.15 -11.81
N LEU A 38 4.91 6.80 -10.75
CA LEU A 38 5.52 6.35 -9.51
C LEU A 38 5.68 4.84 -9.47
N GLN A 39 6.76 4.41 -8.84
CA GLN A 39 7.05 2.99 -8.68
C GLN A 39 6.32 2.45 -7.46
N PHE A 40 5.55 1.38 -7.65
CA PHE A 40 4.94 0.62 -6.57
C PHE A 40 5.62 -0.73 -6.44
N TYR A 41 5.68 -1.22 -5.22
CA TYR A 41 6.20 -2.56 -4.91
C TYR A 41 5.08 -3.38 -4.28
N ARG A 42 5.11 -4.68 -4.51
CA ARG A 42 4.11 -5.59 -3.94
C ARG A 42 4.74 -6.48 -2.89
N GLN A 43 3.96 -6.85 -1.89
CA GLN A 43 4.37 -7.76 -0.82
C GLN A 43 5.75 -7.37 -0.30
N LYS A 44 5.84 -6.13 0.16
CA LYS A 44 7.10 -5.53 0.57
C LYS A 44 7.30 -5.63 2.07
N LEU A 45 8.49 -6.01 2.48
CA LEU A 45 8.85 -6.07 3.89
C LEU A 45 9.22 -4.67 4.38
N LEU A 46 8.45 -4.17 5.35
CA LEU A 46 8.70 -2.88 5.99
C LEU A 46 8.60 -3.08 7.49
N LEU A 47 9.64 -2.70 8.24
CA LEU A 47 9.63 -2.75 9.70
C LEU A 47 9.21 -4.12 10.25
N ASN A 48 9.63 -5.20 9.62
CA ASN A 48 9.26 -6.57 9.99
C ASN A 48 7.79 -6.91 9.73
N TYR A 49 7.11 -6.07 8.93
CA TYR A 49 5.76 -6.37 8.46
C TYR A 49 5.78 -6.50 6.96
N ILE A 50 4.95 -7.38 6.42
CA ILE A 50 4.81 -7.50 4.98
C ILE A 50 3.55 -6.75 4.60
N VAL A 51 3.71 -5.70 3.80
CA VAL A 51 2.57 -4.91 3.34
C VAL A 51 2.22 -5.32 1.92
N ASP A 52 0.93 -5.18 1.56
CA ASP A 52 0.48 -5.62 0.24
C ASP A 52 1.13 -4.80 -0.87
N PHE A 53 1.09 -3.48 -0.78
CA PHE A 53 1.69 -2.59 -1.76
C PHE A 53 2.31 -1.38 -1.09
N TYR A 54 3.41 -0.92 -1.67
CA TYR A 54 4.17 0.19 -1.10
C TYR A 54 4.66 1.11 -2.22
N CYS A 55 4.45 2.40 -2.04
CA CYS A 55 4.98 3.44 -2.93
C CYS A 55 5.88 4.36 -2.13
N PRO A 56 7.20 4.19 -2.22
CA PRO A 56 8.11 5.03 -1.43
C PRO A 56 8.03 6.50 -1.75
N SER A 57 7.82 6.85 -3.01
CA SER A 57 7.76 8.26 -3.41
C SER A 57 6.58 9.00 -2.78
N ALA A 58 5.50 8.28 -2.47
CA ALA A 58 4.32 8.87 -1.85
C ALA A 58 4.21 8.55 -0.37
N ASN A 59 5.16 7.78 0.18
CA ASN A 59 5.10 7.29 1.56
C ASN A 59 3.76 6.61 1.83
N LEU A 60 3.34 5.77 0.90
CA LEU A 60 2.01 5.18 0.92
C LEU A 60 2.08 3.66 0.95
N VAL A 61 1.34 3.09 1.88
CA VAL A 61 1.09 1.66 1.95
C VAL A 61 -0.37 1.43 1.61
N ILE A 62 -0.63 0.44 0.75
CA ILE A 62 -2.00 0.08 0.38
C ILE A 62 -2.22 -1.37 0.79
N GLU A 63 -3.35 -1.64 1.40
CA GLU A 63 -3.70 -2.98 1.86
C GLU A 63 -5.09 -3.37 1.41
N CYS A 64 -5.24 -4.63 1.02
CA CYS A 64 -6.53 -5.21 0.69
C CYS A 64 -7.04 -5.97 1.90
N ASP A 65 -8.25 -5.63 2.34
CA ASP A 65 -8.82 -6.22 3.54
C ASP A 65 -9.89 -7.24 3.15
N GLY A 66 -9.67 -8.48 3.58
CA GLY A 66 -10.54 -9.59 3.21
C GLY A 66 -11.77 -9.77 4.08
N GLY A 67 -12.06 -8.86 4.98
CA GLY A 67 -13.23 -9.00 5.83
C GLY A 67 -13.10 -10.10 6.85
N GLN A 68 -11.93 -10.27 7.41
CA GLN A 68 -11.66 -11.32 8.36
C GLN A 68 -12.35 -11.10 9.70
N HIS A 69 -12.15 -12.06 10.55
CA HIS A 69 -12.61 -11.99 11.92
C HIS A 69 -11.91 -10.88 12.69
N TYR A 70 -12.70 -10.06 13.35
CA TYR A 70 -12.16 -8.98 14.16
C TYR A 70 -12.23 -9.38 15.62
N THR A 71 -11.23 -10.14 16.06
CA THR A 71 -11.06 -10.45 17.48
C THR A 71 -10.34 -9.28 18.15
N ASP A 72 -10.46 -9.20 19.49
CA ASP A 72 -9.75 -8.17 20.22
C ASP A 72 -8.24 -8.27 19.97
N GLU A 73 -7.72 -9.49 19.90
CA GLU A 73 -6.30 -9.70 19.66
C GLU A 73 -5.87 -9.21 18.28
N SER A 74 -6.66 -9.50 17.25
CA SER A 74 -6.31 -9.10 15.89
C SER A 74 -6.43 -7.58 15.72
N LEU A 75 -7.43 -6.96 16.36
CA LEU A 75 -7.57 -5.51 16.31
C LEU A 75 -6.39 -4.83 17.00
N GLU A 76 -5.95 -5.38 18.13
CA GLU A 76 -4.82 -4.82 18.84
C GLU A 76 -3.53 -4.96 18.03
N ALA A 77 -3.32 -6.11 17.39
CA ALA A 77 -2.15 -6.32 16.55
C ALA A 77 -2.12 -5.35 15.38
N ASP A 78 -3.29 -5.12 14.77
CA ASP A 78 -3.40 -4.15 13.67
C ASP A 78 -3.10 -2.74 14.14
N ARG A 79 -3.59 -2.39 15.32
CA ARG A 79 -3.33 -1.06 15.88
C ARG A 79 -1.84 -0.83 16.12
N ILE A 80 -1.17 -1.82 16.70
CA ILE A 80 0.26 -1.72 16.98
C ILE A 80 1.04 -1.58 15.69
N ARG A 81 0.68 -2.36 14.66
CA ARG A 81 1.34 -2.29 13.37
C ARG A 81 1.13 -0.92 12.72
N ASP A 82 -0.11 -0.43 12.75
CA ASP A 82 -0.42 0.86 12.15
C ASP A 82 0.34 1.99 12.84
N GLU A 83 0.44 1.95 14.16
CA GLU A 83 1.22 2.95 14.89
C GLU A 83 2.69 2.90 14.51
N ALA A 84 3.26 1.69 14.39
CA ALA A 84 4.66 1.55 14.02
C ALA A 84 4.90 2.13 12.62
N LEU A 85 4.00 1.88 11.69
CA LEU A 85 4.13 2.40 10.34
C LEU A 85 3.95 3.92 10.31
N ASP A 86 3.01 4.43 11.12
CA ASP A 86 2.75 5.87 11.17
C ASP A 86 3.96 6.64 11.70
N GLN A 87 4.70 6.07 12.63
CA GLN A 87 5.92 6.70 13.16
C GLN A 87 6.98 6.90 12.08
N THR A 88 6.91 6.17 11.00
CA THR A 88 7.82 6.35 9.87
C THR A 88 7.27 7.30 8.83
N ARG A 89 6.15 7.95 9.13
CA ARG A 89 5.44 8.87 8.24
C ARG A 89 4.80 8.19 7.04
N LEU A 90 4.65 6.89 7.10
CA LEU A 90 3.92 6.15 6.08
C LEU A 90 2.43 6.28 6.31
N LYS A 91 1.69 6.49 5.24
CA LYS A 91 0.23 6.47 5.29
C LYS A 91 -0.26 5.10 4.87
N VAL A 92 -1.24 4.58 5.59
CA VAL A 92 -1.82 3.27 5.27
C VAL A 92 -3.23 3.48 4.75
N MET A 93 -3.49 2.99 3.55
CA MET A 93 -4.78 3.09 2.90
C MET A 93 -5.32 1.68 2.71
N ARG A 94 -6.54 1.43 3.18
CA ARG A 94 -7.14 0.10 3.12
C ARG A 94 -8.38 0.11 2.26
N PHE A 95 -8.51 -0.93 1.44
CA PHE A 95 -9.69 -1.13 0.62
C PHE A 95 -10.21 -2.53 0.89
N ASP A 96 -11.53 -2.70 1.04
CA ASP A 96 -12.05 -4.04 1.18
C ASP A 96 -12.01 -4.76 -0.18
N ASN A 97 -11.92 -6.08 -0.11
CA ASN A 97 -11.75 -6.89 -1.31
C ASN A 97 -12.91 -6.73 -2.28
N GLY A 98 -14.11 -6.55 -1.76
CA GLY A 98 -15.28 -6.35 -2.61
C GLY A 98 -15.19 -5.10 -3.45
N LYS A 99 -14.68 -4.02 -2.88
CA LYS A 99 -14.50 -2.78 -3.63
C LYS A 99 -13.42 -2.92 -4.69
N VAL A 100 -12.33 -3.60 -4.36
CA VAL A 100 -11.26 -3.81 -5.34
C VAL A 100 -11.79 -4.61 -6.53
N MET A 101 -12.52 -5.69 -6.25
CA MET A 101 -13.02 -6.55 -7.33
C MET A 101 -14.15 -5.92 -8.12
N GLY A 102 -15.02 -5.18 -7.45
CA GLY A 102 -16.21 -4.65 -8.11
C GLY A 102 -16.09 -3.21 -8.58
N ARG A 103 -15.14 -2.45 -8.03
CA ARG A 103 -15.02 -1.02 -8.32
C ARG A 103 -13.55 -0.60 -8.43
N ILE A 104 -12.80 -1.36 -9.22
CA ILE A 104 -11.36 -1.14 -9.33
C ILE A 104 -11.03 0.26 -9.84
N ASP A 105 -11.81 0.80 -10.76
CA ASP A 105 -11.55 2.13 -11.28
C ASP A 105 -11.70 3.19 -10.20
N ASP A 106 -12.69 3.03 -9.33
CA ASP A 106 -12.89 3.96 -8.21
C ASP A 106 -11.73 3.86 -7.21
N VAL A 107 -11.27 2.63 -6.95
CA VAL A 107 -10.14 2.41 -6.05
C VAL A 107 -8.89 3.11 -6.58
N VAL A 108 -8.61 2.92 -7.86
CA VAL A 108 -7.46 3.54 -8.50
C VAL A 108 -7.58 5.07 -8.46
N GLU A 109 -8.79 5.58 -8.69
CA GLU A 109 -9.00 7.02 -8.66
C GLU A 109 -8.74 7.60 -7.27
N VAL A 110 -9.19 6.90 -6.22
CA VAL A 110 -8.93 7.34 -4.84
C VAL A 110 -7.43 7.38 -4.57
N ILE A 111 -6.70 6.36 -5.01
CA ILE A 111 -5.25 6.32 -4.83
C ILE A 111 -4.60 7.49 -5.58
N TYR A 112 -5.00 7.70 -6.82
CA TYR A 112 -4.47 8.77 -7.63
C TYR A 112 -4.69 10.14 -6.98
N GLN A 113 -5.92 10.39 -6.51
CA GLN A 113 -6.26 11.66 -5.88
C GLN A 113 -5.48 11.87 -4.58
N PHE A 114 -5.35 10.80 -3.80
CA PHE A 114 -4.58 10.89 -2.56
C PHE A 114 -3.14 11.29 -2.84
N ILE A 115 -2.48 10.60 -3.77
CA ILE A 115 -1.09 10.89 -4.10
C ILE A 115 -0.93 12.30 -4.63
N GLN A 116 -1.83 12.72 -5.49
CA GLN A 116 -1.78 14.06 -6.09
C GLN A 116 -1.91 15.16 -5.04
N GLN A 117 -2.80 14.96 -4.06
CA GLN A 117 -3.03 15.96 -3.03
C GLN A 117 -1.95 15.97 -1.96
N GLU A 118 -1.40 14.81 -1.64
CA GLU A 118 -0.42 14.66 -0.56
C GLU A 118 1.02 14.77 -1.04
N SER A 119 1.22 14.93 -2.33
CA SER A 119 2.57 14.98 -2.88
C SER A 119 3.30 16.22 -2.39
N PRO A 120 4.49 16.08 -1.84
CA PRO A 120 5.29 17.25 -1.45
C PRO A 120 5.82 18.00 -2.64
N LEU A 121 5.69 17.45 -3.76
CA LEU A 121 6.13 18.11 -4.96
C LEU A 121 5.19 19.17 -5.39
N ASN A 122 5.07 19.45 -4.90
CA ASN A 122 4.37 20.45 -5.01
C ASN A 122 4.56 21.40 -4.72
N PRO A 123 5.44 20.88 -4.95
CA PRO A 123 5.60 21.53 -4.92
C PRO A 123 5.83 21.56 -5.13
N PRO A 124 6.01 20.92 -5.39
CA PRO A 124 6.04 20.71 -5.63
C PRO A 124 5.91 20.08 -6.26
N PHE A 125 6.15 19.53 -6.61
CA PHE A 125 5.77 18.93 -6.94
C PHE A 125 5.30 19.29 -7.39
N VAL A 126 5.37 19.49 -7.78
CA VAL A 126 4.86 19.89 -7.71
C VAL A 126 4.29 20.23 -8.07
N LYS A 127 4.22 20.51 -8.45
CA LYS A 127 3.74 20.91 -8.43
C LYS A 127 3.40 21.27 -9.01
N VAL A 128 3.56 21.31 -9.70
CA VAL A 128 3.25 21.77 -9.85
C VAL A 128 2.90 21.71 -10.59
N ASP A 129 3.01 21.63 -11.13
CA ASP A 129 2.73 21.59 -11.29
C ASP A 129 2.32 21.30 -11.96
N PHE A 130 2.44 20.96 -12.51
CA PHE A 130 2.17 20.61 -12.30
C PHE A 130 1.58 20.52 -12.82
N PRO A 131 1.55 20.50 -13.28
CA PRO A 131 1.19 20.55 -13.13
C PRO A 131 0.90 20.22 -13.33
N ARG A 132 1.11 19.98 -13.24
CA ARG A 132 0.99 19.64 -12.69
C ARG A 132 0.88 19.60 -12.92
N ILE A 133 1.11 19.36 -13.33
CA ILE A 133 1.26 19.28 -12.78
C ILE A 133 1.33 19.14 -12.75
#